data_e41320476a9678a13917faff4fd22377
#
_entry.id   e41320476a9678a13917faff4fd22377
#
_cell.length_a   1.000
_cell.length_b   1.000
_cell.length_c   1.000
_cell.angle_alpha   90.00
_cell.angle_beta   90.00
_cell.angle_gamma   90.00
#
_symmetry.space_group_name_H-M   'P 1'
#
loop_
_entity.id
_entity.type
_entity.pdbx_description
1 polymer ?
#
loop_
_entity_poly.entity_id
_entity_poly.type
_entity_poly.pdbx_seq_one_letter_code
_entity_poly.pdbx_strand_id
1 'polypeptide(L)'
;MTENPYASPESPLYGGGTQAPAPKAPGLMEQIVGVFTEPTALFQKLRQAPSWVPAVVLFCVLAVAVTLVWGLKVDVDAMLRPMLERNPSVSAGQIDMIIDMQKKFILPFGLMGAVFFPWIGVLLMAFLYWLVGKGMAEGEAPSYTQSLSAASVPALVGLPHGLLIILMALLRPVGGLTPEKLPPTSVGFFLPAENPKLVAALFALDLFSLATWALSFLAFRHLLKLKPAGAVLATFLLVLFQAGFKILFAK
;
A
#
# COMPACT_ATOMS: atom_id res chain seq x y z
N MET A 1 -76.15 19.37 4.90
CA MET A 1 -74.68 19.31 5.10
C MET A 1 -74.19 18.21 4.20
N THR A 2 -73.56 18.55 3.09
CA THR A 2 -73.05 17.59 2.09
C THR A 2 -71.59 17.30 2.41
N GLU A 3 -71.31 16.09 2.89
CA GLU A 3 -69.95 15.61 3.03
C GLU A 3 -69.27 15.59 1.67
N ASN A 4 -68.05 16.13 1.60
CA ASN A 4 -67.24 16.14 0.40
C ASN A 4 -66.64 14.73 0.16
N PRO A 5 -67.08 13.95 -0.85
CA PRO A 5 -66.63 12.58 -1.10
C PRO A 5 -65.19 12.50 -1.63
N TYR A 6 -64.49 13.64 -1.81
CA TYR A 6 -63.11 13.73 -2.29
C TYR A 6 -62.10 14.21 -1.27
N ALA A 7 -62.45 14.20 0.06
CA ALA A 7 -61.46 14.42 1.07
C ALA A 7 -60.43 13.25 1.01
N SER A 8 -59.26 13.52 0.52
CA SER A 8 -58.15 12.57 0.56
C SER A 8 -57.86 12.16 2.02
N PRO A 9 -57.70 10.86 2.32
CA PRO A 9 -57.32 10.47 3.65
C PRO A 9 -56.02 11.20 4.00
N GLU A 10 -56.04 11.90 5.12
CA GLU A 10 -54.82 12.56 5.67
C GLU A 10 -53.69 11.51 5.71
N SER A 11 -52.70 11.72 4.88
CA SER A 11 -51.49 10.88 4.91
C SER A 11 -50.93 10.97 6.34
N PRO A 12 -50.71 9.85 7.02
CA PRO A 12 -50.13 9.88 8.36
C PRO A 12 -48.84 10.72 8.27
N LEU A 13 -48.81 11.84 8.96
CA LEU A 13 -47.62 12.68 9.13
C LEU A 13 -46.49 11.72 9.46
N TYR A 14 -45.56 11.59 8.55
CA TYR A 14 -44.32 10.83 8.78
C TYR A 14 -43.74 11.33 10.08
N GLY A 15 -43.94 10.57 11.17
CA GLY A 15 -43.28 10.79 12.43
C GLY A 15 -41.81 10.93 12.13
N GLY A 16 -41.24 12.07 12.51
CA GLY A 16 -39.82 12.34 12.39
C GLY A 16 -39.03 11.26 13.12
N GLY A 17 -38.83 10.12 12.47
CA GLY A 17 -37.90 9.10 12.95
C GLY A 17 -36.56 9.81 13.03
N THR A 18 -36.03 9.96 14.24
CA THR A 18 -34.66 10.38 14.47
C THR A 18 -33.78 9.47 13.62
N GLN A 19 -33.38 9.93 12.43
CA GLN A 19 -32.39 9.21 11.60
C GLN A 19 -31.18 8.97 12.51
N ALA A 20 -30.86 7.70 12.72
CA ALA A 20 -29.63 7.34 13.43
C ALA A 20 -28.46 8.13 12.81
N PRO A 21 -27.62 8.77 13.62
CA PRO A 21 -26.53 9.59 13.11
C PRO A 21 -25.70 8.76 12.12
N ALA A 22 -25.38 9.35 10.97
CA ALA A 22 -24.58 8.68 9.94
C ALA A 22 -23.28 8.12 10.55
N PRO A 23 -22.88 6.88 10.20
CA PRO A 23 -21.69 6.27 10.77
C PRO A 23 -20.46 7.14 10.51
N LYS A 24 -19.74 7.46 11.60
CA LYS A 24 -18.54 8.28 11.52
C LYS A 24 -17.38 7.47 10.95
N ALA A 25 -16.69 8.03 9.95
CA ALA A 25 -15.52 7.41 9.37
C ALA A 25 -14.37 7.29 10.40
N PRO A 26 -13.65 6.14 10.46
CA PRO A 26 -12.51 5.97 11.35
C PRO A 26 -11.41 7.00 11.05
N GLY A 27 -10.94 7.68 12.11
CA GLY A 27 -9.80 8.59 12.02
C GLY A 27 -8.47 7.84 11.85
N LEU A 28 -7.38 8.58 11.55
CA LEU A 28 -6.06 7.98 11.31
C LEU A 28 -5.58 7.10 12.49
N MET A 29 -5.67 7.61 13.73
CA MET A 29 -5.24 6.84 14.91
C MET A 29 -6.07 5.58 15.12
N GLU A 30 -7.38 5.65 14.86
CA GLU A 30 -8.26 4.49 14.94
C GLU A 30 -7.90 3.46 13.86
N GLN A 31 -7.53 3.90 12.65
CA GLN A 31 -7.06 3.01 11.59
C GLN A 31 -5.73 2.34 11.97
N ILE A 32 -4.75 3.11 12.48
CA ILE A 32 -3.45 2.56 12.91
C ILE A 32 -3.65 1.53 14.02
N VAL A 33 -4.34 1.90 15.10
CA VAL A 33 -4.57 0.98 16.23
C VAL A 33 -5.39 -0.24 15.78
N GLY A 34 -6.47 -0.01 15.05
CA GLY A 34 -7.39 -1.07 14.63
C GLY A 34 -6.75 -2.10 13.70
N VAL A 35 -5.79 -1.71 12.84
CA VAL A 35 -5.05 -2.64 11.98
C VAL A 35 -4.26 -3.66 12.81
N PHE A 36 -3.71 -3.26 13.95
CA PHE A 36 -2.92 -4.16 14.82
C PHE A 36 -3.75 -4.91 15.85
N THR A 37 -4.85 -4.34 16.34
CA THR A 37 -5.61 -4.89 17.47
C THR A 37 -6.89 -5.59 17.04
N GLU A 38 -7.69 -4.96 16.17
CA GLU A 38 -9.03 -5.43 15.77
C GLU A 38 -9.30 -5.21 14.28
N PRO A 39 -8.52 -5.83 13.37
CA PRO A 39 -8.61 -5.53 11.94
C PRO A 39 -10.00 -5.83 11.37
N THR A 40 -10.67 -6.89 11.81
CA THR A 40 -12.02 -7.23 11.33
C THR A 40 -13.05 -6.15 11.69
N ALA A 41 -13.04 -5.66 12.94
CA ALA A 41 -13.95 -4.59 13.38
C ALA A 41 -13.67 -3.28 12.61
N LEU A 42 -12.40 -2.93 12.43
CA LEU A 42 -11.99 -1.79 11.62
C LEU A 42 -12.52 -1.88 10.18
N PHE A 43 -12.36 -3.02 9.51
CA PHE A 43 -12.81 -3.19 8.14
C PHE A 43 -14.33 -3.15 7.99
N GLN A 44 -15.07 -3.62 9.00
CA GLN A 44 -16.53 -3.48 9.05
C GLN A 44 -16.97 -2.01 9.21
N LYS A 45 -16.29 -1.21 10.03
CA LYS A 45 -16.52 0.25 10.13
C LYS A 45 -16.20 0.96 8.82
N LEU A 46 -15.07 0.64 8.19
CA LEU A 46 -14.67 1.21 6.89
C LEU A 46 -15.64 0.84 5.76
N ARG A 47 -16.35 -0.29 5.87
CA ARG A 47 -17.41 -0.63 4.93
C ARG A 47 -18.56 0.36 4.99
N GLN A 48 -18.94 0.78 6.20
CA GLN A 48 -20.06 1.72 6.42
C GLN A 48 -19.66 3.17 6.13
N ALA A 49 -18.44 3.55 6.52
CA ALA A 49 -17.89 4.89 6.33
C ALA A 49 -16.43 4.81 5.84
N PRO A 50 -16.21 4.71 4.51
CA PRO A 50 -14.88 4.57 3.93
C PRO A 50 -13.98 5.77 4.23
N SER A 51 -12.73 5.52 4.63
CA SER A 51 -11.71 6.54 4.91
C SER A 51 -10.34 6.02 4.50
N TRP A 52 -9.77 6.56 3.44
CA TRP A 52 -8.53 6.10 2.83
C TRP A 52 -7.44 7.18 2.76
N VAL A 53 -7.82 8.44 2.62
CA VAL A 53 -6.88 9.56 2.44
C VAL A 53 -5.87 9.67 3.59
N PRO A 54 -6.26 9.57 4.89
CA PRO A 54 -5.31 9.67 5.98
C PRO A 54 -4.20 8.62 5.93
N ALA A 55 -4.53 7.39 5.52
CA ALA A 55 -3.54 6.31 5.36
C ALA A 55 -2.54 6.65 4.25
N VAL A 56 -3.01 7.11 3.08
CA VAL A 56 -2.14 7.45 1.95
C VAL A 56 -1.23 8.63 2.28
N VAL A 57 -1.76 9.68 2.92
CA VAL A 57 -0.96 10.82 3.37
C VAL A 57 0.14 10.39 4.33
N LEU A 58 -0.17 9.52 5.29
CA LEU A 58 0.84 8.99 6.21
C LEU A 58 1.93 8.19 5.48
N PHE A 59 1.55 7.40 4.47
CA PHE A 59 2.54 6.71 3.62
C PHE A 59 3.42 7.67 2.85
N CYS A 60 2.86 8.74 2.28
CA CYS A 60 3.67 9.75 1.60
C CYS A 60 4.68 10.40 2.56
N VAL A 61 4.24 10.77 3.77
CA VAL A 61 5.13 11.34 4.79
C VAL A 61 6.25 10.37 5.16
N LEU A 62 5.90 9.10 5.41
CA LEU A 62 6.90 8.07 5.73
C LEU A 62 7.85 7.81 4.55
N ALA A 63 7.33 7.70 3.33
CA ALA A 63 8.15 7.49 2.13
C ALA A 63 9.12 8.65 1.89
N VAL A 64 8.67 9.89 2.09
CA VAL A 64 9.54 11.08 2.02
C VAL A 64 10.62 11.00 3.09
N ALA A 65 10.27 10.67 4.35
CA ALA A 65 11.25 10.56 5.43
C ALA A 65 12.29 9.45 5.17
N VAL A 66 11.85 8.28 4.72
CA VAL A 66 12.74 7.18 4.32
C VAL A 66 13.67 7.62 3.18
N THR A 67 13.12 8.23 2.14
CA THR A 67 13.89 8.67 0.95
C THR A 67 14.91 9.74 1.32
N LEU A 68 14.56 10.70 2.19
CA LEU A 68 15.48 11.72 2.67
C LEU A 68 16.64 11.11 3.45
N VAL A 69 16.33 10.30 4.48
CA VAL A 69 17.38 9.74 5.34
C VAL A 69 18.28 8.79 4.58
N TRP A 70 17.72 7.95 3.72
CA TRP A 70 18.47 7.02 2.89
C TRP A 70 19.25 7.76 1.79
N GLY A 71 18.61 8.63 1.04
CA GLY A 71 19.18 9.31 -0.12
C GLY A 71 20.34 10.26 0.22
N LEU A 72 20.37 10.81 1.45
CA LEU A 72 21.48 11.60 1.96
C LEU A 72 22.70 10.76 2.37
N LYS A 73 22.54 9.45 2.54
CA LYS A 73 23.58 8.53 3.06
C LYS A 73 23.99 7.44 2.08
N VAL A 74 23.23 7.24 1.00
CA VAL A 74 23.54 6.20 0.01
C VAL A 74 24.81 6.53 -0.76
N ASP A 75 25.67 5.55 -0.89
CA ASP A 75 26.81 5.59 -1.82
C ASP A 75 26.32 5.10 -3.19
N VAL A 76 26.01 6.05 -4.05
CA VAL A 76 25.49 5.78 -5.40
C VAL A 76 26.52 5.05 -6.26
N ASP A 77 27.81 5.30 -6.06
CA ASP A 77 28.88 4.61 -6.77
C ASP A 77 28.92 3.12 -6.36
N ALA A 78 29.01 2.84 -5.06
CA ALA A 78 28.97 1.47 -4.54
C ALA A 78 27.69 0.71 -4.92
N MET A 79 26.57 1.41 -5.11
CA MET A 79 25.29 0.81 -5.52
C MET A 79 25.27 0.45 -7.01
N LEU A 80 25.73 1.34 -7.89
CA LEU A 80 25.52 1.20 -9.34
C LEU A 80 26.71 0.61 -10.08
N ARG A 81 27.96 0.91 -9.65
CA ARG A 81 29.16 0.47 -10.37
C ARG A 81 29.21 -1.02 -10.63
N PRO A 82 28.97 -1.92 -9.65
CA PRO A 82 29.01 -3.37 -9.89
C PRO A 82 27.97 -3.86 -10.92
N MET A 83 26.85 -3.17 -11.02
CA MET A 83 25.81 -3.50 -11.99
C MET A 83 26.16 -2.99 -13.39
N LEU A 84 26.74 -1.81 -13.49
CA LEU A 84 27.14 -1.20 -14.76
C LEU A 84 28.34 -1.91 -15.38
N GLU A 85 29.33 -2.31 -14.57
CA GLU A 85 30.51 -3.07 -15.02
C GLU A 85 30.17 -4.47 -15.59
N ARG A 86 29.09 -5.07 -15.10
CA ARG A 86 28.58 -6.35 -15.66
C ARG A 86 27.87 -6.19 -17.00
N ASN A 87 27.57 -4.96 -17.41
CA ASN A 87 26.90 -4.71 -18.67
C ASN A 87 27.92 -4.42 -19.78
N PRO A 88 28.15 -5.36 -20.72
CA PRO A 88 29.18 -5.22 -21.76
C PRO A 88 28.89 -4.07 -22.75
N SER A 89 27.67 -3.53 -22.74
CA SER A 89 27.28 -2.41 -23.60
C SER A 89 27.67 -1.04 -23.06
N VAL A 90 28.24 -0.97 -21.84
CA VAL A 90 28.57 0.29 -21.16
C VAL A 90 30.10 0.40 -21.03
N SER A 91 30.71 1.43 -21.63
CA SER A 91 32.15 1.69 -21.49
C SER A 91 32.49 2.32 -20.13
N ALA A 92 33.75 2.20 -19.71
CA ALA A 92 34.22 2.75 -18.43
C ALA A 92 33.91 4.27 -18.29
N GLY A 93 34.12 5.06 -19.32
CA GLY A 93 33.80 6.48 -19.30
C GLY A 93 32.30 6.78 -19.20
N GLN A 94 31.44 5.91 -19.76
CA GLN A 94 30.00 6.01 -19.63
C GLN A 94 29.53 5.66 -18.19
N ILE A 95 30.21 4.72 -17.53
CA ILE A 95 29.91 4.34 -16.13
C ILE A 95 30.00 5.56 -15.23
N ASP A 96 31.13 6.27 -15.27
CA ASP A 96 31.33 7.45 -14.42
C ASP A 96 30.32 8.56 -14.72
N MET A 97 30.00 8.81 -16.00
CA MET A 97 28.97 9.76 -16.41
C MET A 97 27.59 9.39 -15.85
N ILE A 98 27.20 8.11 -15.94
CA ILE A 98 25.90 7.62 -15.41
C ILE A 98 25.86 7.80 -13.90
N ILE A 99 26.93 7.45 -13.18
CA ILE A 99 27.00 7.59 -11.72
C ILE A 99 26.90 9.05 -11.31
N ASP A 100 27.63 9.96 -11.96
CA ASP A 100 27.57 11.39 -11.64
C ASP A 100 26.21 12.01 -11.94
N MET A 101 25.55 11.57 -12.99
CA MET A 101 24.17 11.95 -13.28
C MET A 101 23.22 11.42 -12.18
N GLN A 102 23.34 10.16 -11.81
CA GLN A 102 22.48 9.55 -10.77
C GLN A 102 22.69 10.22 -9.40
N LYS A 103 23.90 10.57 -9.01
CA LYS A 103 24.18 11.34 -7.78
C LYS A 103 23.37 12.63 -7.71
N LYS A 104 23.19 13.32 -8.84
CA LYS A 104 22.43 14.58 -8.90
C LYS A 104 20.91 14.36 -8.82
N PHE A 105 20.42 13.26 -9.36
CA PHE A 105 19.00 13.05 -9.57
C PHE A 105 18.32 12.04 -8.62
N ILE A 106 19.08 11.18 -7.94
CA ILE A 106 18.52 10.12 -7.08
C ILE A 106 17.62 10.69 -5.98
N LEU A 107 18.04 11.78 -5.32
CA LEU A 107 17.26 12.38 -4.25
C LEU A 107 16.05 13.17 -4.78
N PRO A 108 16.17 14.11 -5.75
CA PRO A 108 15.01 14.82 -6.29
C PRO A 108 13.94 13.90 -6.88
N PHE A 109 14.35 12.94 -7.73
CA PHE A 109 13.40 11.98 -8.31
C PHE A 109 12.85 10.99 -7.28
N GLY A 110 13.67 10.59 -6.31
CA GLY A 110 13.22 9.74 -5.20
C GLY A 110 12.14 10.45 -4.37
N LEU A 111 12.31 11.72 -4.03
CA LEU A 111 11.32 12.52 -3.30
C LEU A 111 10.03 12.71 -4.10
N MET A 112 10.15 13.03 -5.38
CA MET A 112 8.99 13.11 -6.27
C MET A 112 8.24 11.77 -6.31
N GLY A 113 8.96 10.66 -6.46
CA GLY A 113 8.39 9.32 -6.42
C GLY A 113 7.72 9.00 -5.07
N ALA A 114 8.35 9.38 -3.96
CA ALA A 114 7.81 9.16 -2.61
C ALA A 114 6.47 9.90 -2.37
N VAL A 115 6.26 11.03 -3.04
CA VAL A 115 4.98 11.76 -2.98
C VAL A 115 3.94 11.13 -3.91
N PHE A 116 4.29 10.80 -5.15
CA PHE A 116 3.30 10.42 -6.16
C PHE A 116 3.00 8.92 -6.23
N PHE A 117 4.00 8.04 -6.04
CA PHE A 117 3.78 6.59 -6.22
C PHE A 117 2.78 5.98 -5.24
N PRO A 118 2.68 6.39 -3.96
CA PRO A 118 1.64 5.86 -3.08
C PRO A 118 0.23 6.13 -3.61
N TRP A 119 -0.03 7.31 -4.16
CA TRP A 119 -1.33 7.66 -4.76
C TRP A 119 -1.63 6.81 -5.99
N ILE A 120 -0.67 6.74 -6.92
CA ILE A 120 -0.82 5.95 -8.15
C ILE A 120 -1.06 4.47 -7.80
N GLY A 121 -0.28 3.92 -6.87
CA GLY A 121 -0.41 2.53 -6.43
C GLY A 121 -1.78 2.24 -5.81
N VAL A 122 -2.24 3.10 -4.90
CA VAL A 122 -3.55 2.95 -4.26
C VAL A 122 -4.69 3.06 -5.27
N LEU A 123 -4.64 4.03 -6.19
CA LEU A 123 -5.66 4.22 -7.23
C LEU A 123 -5.73 3.01 -8.16
N LEU A 124 -4.59 2.51 -8.63
CA LEU A 124 -4.51 1.35 -9.51
C LEU A 124 -5.02 0.08 -8.82
N MET A 125 -4.56 -0.19 -7.59
CA MET A 125 -5.01 -1.38 -6.85
C MET A 125 -6.48 -1.30 -6.48
N ALA A 126 -6.98 -0.12 -6.08
CA ALA A 126 -8.40 0.07 -5.82
C ALA A 126 -9.27 -0.19 -7.05
N PHE A 127 -8.80 0.20 -8.24
CA PHE A 127 -9.49 -0.08 -9.49
C PHE A 127 -9.59 -1.59 -9.75
N LEU A 128 -8.48 -2.33 -9.56
CA LEU A 128 -8.49 -3.78 -9.72
C LEU A 128 -9.42 -4.46 -8.68
N TYR A 129 -9.38 -4.04 -7.43
CA TYR A 129 -10.26 -4.58 -6.38
C TYR A 129 -11.74 -4.29 -6.64
N TRP A 130 -12.03 -3.10 -7.16
CA TRP A 130 -13.38 -2.74 -7.55
C TRP A 130 -13.92 -3.60 -8.70
N LEU A 131 -13.07 -3.88 -9.72
CA LEU A 131 -13.42 -4.79 -10.82
C LEU A 131 -13.70 -6.21 -10.31
N VAL A 132 -12.83 -6.76 -9.45
CA VAL A 132 -13.05 -8.06 -8.80
C VAL A 132 -14.33 -8.03 -7.98
N GLY A 133 -14.58 -6.93 -7.25
CA GLY A 133 -15.77 -6.76 -6.44
C GLY A 133 -17.06 -6.77 -7.24
N LYS A 134 -17.07 -6.18 -8.44
CA LYS A 134 -18.24 -6.22 -9.33
C LYS A 134 -18.68 -7.64 -9.73
N GLY A 135 -17.72 -8.56 -9.87
CA GLY A 135 -18.00 -9.93 -10.29
C GLY A 135 -18.11 -10.94 -9.14
N MET A 136 -17.49 -10.65 -7.99
CA MET A 136 -17.27 -11.66 -6.94
C MET A 136 -17.68 -11.21 -5.53
N ALA A 137 -18.43 -10.11 -5.37
CA ALA A 137 -18.98 -9.71 -4.08
C ALA A 137 -20.14 -10.62 -3.63
N GLU A 138 -20.29 -10.75 -2.31
CA GLU A 138 -21.49 -11.34 -1.66
C GLU A 138 -22.53 -10.22 -1.47
N GLY A 139 -23.54 -10.17 -2.33
CA GLY A 139 -24.58 -9.14 -2.34
C GLY A 139 -24.19 -7.90 -3.16
N GLU A 140 -24.35 -6.71 -2.59
CA GLU A 140 -24.08 -5.45 -3.29
C GLU A 140 -22.58 -5.27 -3.58
N ALA A 141 -22.29 -4.87 -4.82
CA ALA A 141 -20.92 -4.60 -5.25
C ALA A 141 -20.30 -3.44 -4.43
N PRO A 142 -19.00 -3.54 -4.06
CA PRO A 142 -18.35 -2.49 -3.30
C PRO A 142 -18.25 -1.19 -4.10
N SER A 143 -18.35 -0.06 -3.40
CA SER A 143 -18.04 1.24 -3.98
C SER A 143 -16.56 1.39 -4.26
N TYR A 144 -16.19 2.33 -5.16
CA TYR A 144 -14.79 2.62 -5.42
C TYR A 144 -14.07 3.17 -4.19
N THR A 145 -14.75 3.97 -3.34
CA THR A 145 -14.18 4.48 -2.08
C THR A 145 -13.92 3.38 -1.05
N GLN A 146 -14.74 2.33 -1.01
CA GLN A 146 -14.47 1.13 -0.22
C GLN A 146 -13.22 0.40 -0.76
N SER A 147 -13.06 0.31 -2.07
CA SER A 147 -11.87 -0.30 -2.70
C SER A 147 -10.60 0.52 -2.43
N LEU A 148 -10.69 1.86 -2.40
CA LEU A 148 -9.59 2.73 -1.99
C LEU A 148 -9.16 2.47 -0.52
N SER A 149 -10.14 2.30 0.38
CA SER A 149 -9.85 1.95 1.77
C SER A 149 -9.21 0.56 1.89
N ALA A 150 -9.67 -0.42 1.09
CA ALA A 150 -9.08 -1.76 1.06
C ALA A 150 -7.66 -1.79 0.47
N ALA A 151 -7.33 -0.86 -0.44
CA ALA A 151 -6.00 -0.75 -1.03
C ALA A 151 -5.00 -0.01 -0.12
N SER A 152 -5.45 0.88 0.77
CA SER A 152 -4.58 1.73 1.56
C SER A 152 -4.45 1.29 3.03
N VAL A 153 -5.57 0.99 3.71
CA VAL A 153 -5.56 0.79 5.17
C VAL A 153 -4.78 -0.45 5.62
N PRO A 154 -4.87 -1.64 4.97
CA PRO A 154 -4.08 -2.81 5.38
C PRO A 154 -2.57 -2.56 5.38
N ALA A 155 -2.10 -1.71 4.48
CA ALA A 155 -0.67 -1.39 4.36
C ALA A 155 -0.13 -0.61 5.57
N LEU A 156 -0.98 -0.01 6.43
CA LEU A 156 -0.55 0.64 7.69
C LEU A 156 0.26 -0.28 8.60
N VAL A 157 0.10 -1.60 8.48
CA VAL A 157 0.95 -2.57 9.19
C VAL A 157 2.44 -2.46 8.80
N GLY A 158 2.74 -1.86 7.65
CA GLY A 158 4.10 -1.59 7.20
C GLY A 158 4.77 -0.35 7.84
N LEU A 159 4.05 0.45 8.65
CA LEU A 159 4.63 1.62 9.32
C LEU A 159 5.88 1.29 10.14
N PRO A 160 5.91 0.23 10.98
CA PRO A 160 7.12 -0.13 11.71
C PRO A 160 8.30 -0.49 10.80
N HIS A 161 8.04 -1.07 9.63
CA HIS A 161 9.08 -1.37 8.64
C HIS A 161 9.77 -0.09 8.14
N GLY A 162 8.99 0.93 7.75
CA GLY A 162 9.54 2.22 7.34
C GLY A 162 10.34 2.92 8.45
N LEU A 163 9.86 2.85 9.69
CA LEU A 163 10.60 3.36 10.86
C LEU A 163 11.90 2.60 11.10
N LEU A 164 11.91 1.27 10.93
CA LEU A 164 13.12 0.45 11.00
C LEU A 164 14.13 0.82 9.92
N ILE A 165 13.69 1.09 8.69
CA ILE A 165 14.57 1.57 7.61
C ILE A 165 15.26 2.87 8.03
N ILE A 166 14.50 3.85 8.54
CA ILE A 166 15.03 5.13 9.02
C ILE A 166 16.05 4.88 10.16
N LEU A 167 15.68 4.10 11.15
CA LEU A 167 16.53 3.78 12.28
C LEU A 167 17.85 3.12 11.83
N MET A 168 17.77 2.09 10.98
CA MET A 168 18.95 1.41 10.44
C MET A 168 19.82 2.36 9.61
N ALA A 169 19.22 3.19 8.77
CA ALA A 169 19.98 4.19 8.01
C ALA A 169 20.64 5.25 8.89
N LEU A 170 20.09 5.58 10.05
CA LEU A 170 20.70 6.51 11.00
C LEU A 170 21.86 5.87 11.78
N LEU A 171 21.71 4.61 12.20
CA LEU A 171 22.65 3.93 13.10
C LEU A 171 23.87 3.32 12.40
N ARG A 172 23.79 3.05 11.08
CA ARG A 172 24.89 2.39 10.35
C ARG A 172 25.12 3.04 8.98
N PRO A 173 26.31 2.83 8.38
CA PRO A 173 26.53 3.20 6.98
C PRO A 173 25.54 2.48 6.04
N VAL A 174 24.93 3.22 5.14
CA VAL A 174 24.00 2.66 4.15
C VAL A 174 24.76 1.97 3.01
N GLY A 175 25.94 2.50 2.64
CA GLY A 175 26.72 1.99 1.51
C GLY A 175 25.90 1.99 0.22
N GLY A 176 26.01 0.95 -0.58
CA GLY A 176 25.24 0.74 -1.79
C GLY A 176 23.92 -0.03 -1.58
N LEU A 177 23.43 -0.16 -0.34
CA LEU A 177 22.19 -0.90 -0.07
C LEU A 177 20.96 -0.08 -0.38
N THR A 178 19.94 -0.71 -0.99
CA THR A 178 18.62 -0.14 -1.17
C THR A 178 17.82 -0.15 0.16
N PRO A 179 16.80 0.71 0.34
CA PRO A 179 16.07 0.83 1.61
C PRO A 179 15.54 -0.51 2.15
N GLU A 180 14.99 -1.35 1.29
CA GLU A 180 14.41 -2.65 1.67
C GLU A 180 15.44 -3.68 2.14
N LYS A 181 16.73 -3.47 1.85
CA LYS A 181 17.82 -4.35 2.30
C LYS A 181 18.45 -3.92 3.64
N LEU A 182 18.01 -2.79 4.18
CA LEU A 182 18.55 -2.28 5.44
C LEU A 182 18.03 -3.04 6.67
N PRO A 183 16.71 -3.27 6.86
CA PRO A 183 16.21 -3.96 8.04
C PRO A 183 16.28 -5.50 7.90
N PRO A 184 16.56 -6.23 8.99
CA PRO A 184 16.61 -7.69 8.99
C PRO A 184 15.20 -8.30 9.11
N THR A 185 14.28 -7.93 8.23
CA THR A 185 12.86 -8.33 8.29
C THR A 185 12.44 -9.28 7.18
N SER A 186 13.31 -9.46 6.17
CA SER A 186 13.07 -10.33 5.03
C SER A 186 13.90 -11.61 5.09
N VAL A 187 13.42 -12.67 4.43
CA VAL A 187 14.17 -13.92 4.27
C VAL A 187 15.48 -13.68 3.53
N GLY A 188 15.51 -12.74 2.57
CA GLY A 188 16.69 -12.38 1.79
C GLY A 188 17.83 -11.74 2.61
N PHE A 189 17.52 -11.24 3.80
CA PHE A 189 18.56 -10.74 4.70
C PHE A 189 19.41 -11.88 5.31
N PHE A 190 18.79 -13.04 5.56
CA PHE A 190 19.42 -14.19 6.23
C PHE A 190 19.94 -15.24 5.25
N LEU A 191 19.36 -15.31 4.05
CA LEU A 191 19.72 -16.30 3.03
C LEU A 191 20.32 -15.58 1.81
N PRO A 192 21.65 -15.55 1.70
CA PRO A 192 22.31 -14.97 0.53
C PRO A 192 22.01 -15.83 -0.70
N ALA A 193 21.78 -15.17 -1.84
CA ALA A 193 21.57 -15.82 -3.11
C ALA A 193 22.34 -15.05 -4.21
N GLU A 194 22.83 -15.77 -5.20
CA GLU A 194 23.56 -15.17 -6.34
C GLU A 194 22.63 -14.75 -7.46
N ASN A 195 21.54 -15.50 -7.66
CA ASN A 195 20.57 -15.22 -8.71
C ASN A 195 19.74 -13.98 -8.34
N PRO A 196 19.75 -12.90 -9.15
CA PRO A 196 19.06 -11.65 -8.84
C PRO A 196 17.55 -11.84 -8.64
N LYS A 197 16.90 -12.71 -9.41
CA LYS A 197 15.46 -13.00 -9.28
C LYS A 197 15.15 -13.71 -7.97
N LEU A 198 16.02 -14.64 -7.55
CA LEU A 198 15.89 -15.31 -6.26
C LEU A 198 16.12 -14.32 -5.11
N VAL A 199 17.12 -13.45 -5.23
CA VAL A 199 17.33 -12.34 -4.26
C VAL A 199 16.07 -11.50 -4.15
N ALA A 200 15.50 -11.04 -5.27
CA ALA A 200 14.28 -10.23 -5.27
C ALA A 200 13.09 -10.98 -4.63
N ALA A 201 12.93 -12.27 -4.90
CA ALA A 201 11.90 -13.12 -4.31
C ALA A 201 12.07 -13.26 -2.79
N LEU A 202 13.30 -13.53 -2.32
CA LEU A 202 13.59 -13.66 -0.89
C LEU A 202 13.38 -12.33 -0.12
N PHE A 203 13.70 -11.19 -0.73
CA PHE A 203 13.43 -9.88 -0.14
C PHE A 203 11.94 -9.48 -0.23
N ALA A 204 11.17 -10.05 -1.14
CA ALA A 204 9.71 -9.88 -1.16
C ALA A 204 9.01 -10.65 -0.02
N LEU A 205 9.63 -11.73 0.49
CA LEU A 205 9.19 -12.47 1.67
C LEU A 205 9.63 -11.74 2.95
N ASP A 206 9.07 -10.58 3.17
CA ASP A 206 9.27 -9.73 4.32
C ASP A 206 8.09 -9.86 5.30
N LEU A 207 8.37 -9.80 6.60
CA LEU A 207 7.36 -9.95 7.65
C LEU A 207 6.17 -8.98 7.47
N PHE A 208 6.46 -7.73 7.15
CA PHE A 208 5.42 -6.70 6.99
C PHE A 208 4.67 -6.84 5.67
N SER A 209 5.32 -7.34 4.62
CA SER A 209 4.65 -7.70 3.37
C SER A 209 3.66 -8.84 3.58
N LEU A 210 4.06 -9.91 4.28
CA LEU A 210 3.18 -11.03 4.63
C LEU A 210 2.00 -10.56 5.48
N ALA A 211 2.24 -9.73 6.50
CA ALA A 211 1.18 -9.15 7.31
C ALA A 211 0.23 -8.26 6.49
N THR A 212 0.76 -7.46 5.55
CA THR A 212 -0.06 -6.66 4.63
C THR A 212 -0.96 -7.54 3.78
N TRP A 213 -0.45 -8.65 3.23
CA TRP A 213 -1.23 -9.57 2.41
C TRP A 213 -2.34 -10.25 3.22
N ALA A 214 -2.03 -10.69 4.46
CA ALA A 214 -3.03 -11.28 5.35
C ALA A 214 -4.13 -10.28 5.71
N LEU A 215 -3.77 -9.05 6.07
CA LEU A 215 -4.74 -7.98 6.38
C LEU A 215 -5.55 -7.56 5.15
N SER A 216 -4.93 -7.54 3.97
CA SER A 216 -5.65 -7.27 2.73
C SER A 216 -6.68 -8.35 2.43
N PHE A 217 -6.36 -9.63 2.66
CA PHE A 217 -7.34 -10.72 2.56
C PHE A 217 -8.53 -10.49 3.50
N LEU A 218 -8.27 -10.10 4.78
CA LEU A 218 -9.34 -9.77 5.73
C LEU A 218 -10.17 -8.56 5.26
N ALA A 219 -9.52 -7.52 4.69
CA ALA A 219 -10.22 -6.37 4.12
C ALA A 219 -11.12 -6.81 2.95
N PHE A 220 -10.64 -7.69 2.07
CA PHE A 220 -11.46 -8.22 0.98
C PHE A 220 -12.67 -8.99 1.48
N ARG A 221 -12.52 -9.77 2.55
CA ARG A 221 -13.65 -10.51 3.16
C ARG A 221 -14.62 -9.62 3.92
N HIS A 222 -14.15 -8.65 4.70
CA HIS A 222 -14.97 -7.90 5.65
C HIS A 222 -15.37 -6.51 5.15
N LEU A 223 -14.51 -5.82 4.40
CA LEU A 223 -14.79 -4.50 3.85
C LEU A 223 -15.48 -4.60 2.49
N LEU A 224 -14.91 -5.37 1.54
CA LEU A 224 -15.45 -5.51 0.19
C LEU A 224 -16.49 -6.64 0.08
N LYS A 225 -16.64 -7.49 1.10
CA LYS A 225 -17.55 -8.65 1.07
C LYS A 225 -17.33 -9.57 -0.13
N LEU A 226 -16.08 -9.79 -0.52
CA LEU A 226 -15.79 -10.72 -1.61
C LEU A 226 -16.07 -12.17 -1.17
N LYS A 227 -16.57 -12.99 -2.10
CA LYS A 227 -16.59 -14.46 -1.95
C LYS A 227 -15.16 -14.95 -1.69
N PRO A 228 -14.95 -16.11 -1.03
CA PRO A 228 -13.60 -16.62 -0.74
C PRO A 228 -12.68 -16.64 -1.96
N ALA A 229 -13.17 -17.14 -3.11
CA ALA A 229 -12.40 -17.16 -4.37
C ALA A 229 -12.01 -15.74 -4.85
N GLY A 230 -12.91 -14.76 -4.72
CA GLY A 230 -12.64 -13.36 -5.05
C GLY A 230 -11.59 -12.73 -4.13
N ALA A 231 -11.64 -13.03 -2.84
CA ALA A 231 -10.64 -12.56 -1.88
C ALA A 231 -9.25 -13.16 -2.16
N VAL A 232 -9.18 -14.45 -2.49
CA VAL A 232 -7.93 -15.11 -2.91
C VAL A 232 -7.39 -14.47 -4.19
N LEU A 233 -8.25 -14.26 -5.21
CA LEU A 233 -7.84 -13.61 -6.46
C LEU A 233 -7.31 -12.20 -6.21
N ALA A 234 -8.01 -11.38 -5.43
CA ALA A 234 -7.58 -10.02 -5.11
C ALA A 234 -6.24 -10.00 -4.34
N THR A 235 -6.04 -10.95 -3.40
CA THR A 235 -4.77 -11.10 -2.69
C THR A 235 -3.65 -11.54 -3.65
N PHE A 236 -3.92 -12.47 -4.56
CA PHE A 236 -2.95 -12.90 -5.57
C PHE A 236 -2.53 -11.73 -6.47
N LEU A 237 -3.48 -10.91 -6.92
CA LEU A 237 -3.18 -9.70 -7.71
C LEU A 237 -2.29 -8.72 -6.93
N LEU A 238 -2.54 -8.54 -5.63
CA LEU A 238 -1.69 -7.71 -4.76
C LEU A 238 -0.27 -8.26 -4.68
N VAL A 239 -0.12 -9.56 -4.41
CA VAL A 239 1.19 -10.23 -4.34
C VAL A 239 1.93 -10.12 -5.67
N LEU A 240 1.23 -10.38 -6.79
CA LEU A 240 1.79 -10.27 -8.13
C LEU A 240 2.25 -8.84 -8.43
N PHE A 241 1.48 -7.84 -8.03
CA PHE A 241 1.85 -6.45 -8.21
C PHE A 241 3.07 -6.06 -7.35
N GLN A 242 3.11 -6.44 -6.07
CA GLN A 242 4.17 -6.03 -5.15
C GLN A 242 5.46 -6.83 -5.32
N ALA A 243 5.36 -8.16 -5.41
CA ALA A 243 6.52 -9.05 -5.49
C ALA A 243 6.86 -9.42 -6.93
N GLY A 244 5.86 -9.72 -7.76
CA GLY A 244 6.04 -10.14 -9.14
C GLY A 244 6.76 -9.10 -9.98
N PHE A 245 6.43 -7.82 -9.81
CA PHE A 245 7.09 -6.73 -10.52
C PHE A 245 8.59 -6.65 -10.16
N LYS A 246 8.92 -6.75 -8.85
CA LYS A 246 10.33 -6.76 -8.40
C LYS A 246 11.12 -7.93 -8.98
N ILE A 247 10.53 -9.13 -9.01
CA ILE A 247 11.16 -10.34 -9.51
C ILE A 247 11.34 -10.28 -11.03
N LEU A 248 10.33 -9.78 -11.76
CA LEU A 248 10.35 -9.70 -13.23
C LEU A 248 11.47 -8.77 -13.73
N PHE A 249 11.69 -7.65 -13.04
CA PHE A 249 12.68 -6.64 -13.44
C PHE A 249 14.04 -6.80 -12.72
N ALA A 250 14.21 -7.79 -11.85
CA ALA A 250 15.51 -8.13 -11.26
C ALA A 250 16.46 -8.68 -12.35
N LYS A 251 17.61 -8.03 -12.50
CA LYS A 251 18.68 -8.35 -13.46
C LYS A 251 19.94 -8.79 -12.75
#